data_93bcf9450a0ffec93002d08b4ce5d91c
#
_entry.id   93bcf9450a0ffec93002d08b4ce5d91c
#
_cell.length_a   1.000
_cell.length_b   1.000
_cell.length_c   1.000
_cell.angle_alpha   90.00
_cell.angle_beta   90.00
_cell.angle_gamma   90.00
#
_symmetry.space_group_name_H-M   'P 1'
#
loop_
_entity.id
_entity.type
_entity.pdbx_description
1 polymer ?
#
loop_
_entity_poly.entity_id
_entity_poly.type
_entity_poly.pdbx_seq_one_letter_code
_entity_poly.pdbx_strand_id
1 'polypeptide(L)'
;LDLLVREGRNWLRPGGWLVLECGSDQAVQLSELAMARGYSEVAIEMDLAGNDRSVLARRPFDDPETQHVAAATTALLGGNLVVAPTDTIPGLLARYFDTEAVKAAYRAKQRPFTEPVPVLVSGIRQADQLVELDTASKKLVERHWPGALTVVATRRDGSDPVHGRSTLGVRCPELGWLRLLIDEVGPVTGSSANLHGVETLNSALDAADQLSANVDYVIPGLCAGGTASTVVDVTGETPVVLRQGPIEETDLDLGD
;
A
#
# COMPACT_ATOMS: atom_id res chain seq x y z
N LEU A 1 20.09 -9.33 -8.90
CA LEU A 1 20.25 -7.88 -9.12
C LEU A 1 19.16 -7.33 -10.03
N ASP A 2 18.79 -8.00 -11.10
CA ASP A 2 17.70 -7.60 -12.01
C ASP A 2 16.40 -7.25 -11.28
N LEU A 3 15.99 -8.08 -10.30
CA LEU A 3 14.81 -7.83 -9.49
C LEU A 3 14.93 -6.53 -8.69
N LEU A 4 16.11 -6.25 -8.13
CA LEU A 4 16.36 -5.01 -7.38
C LEU A 4 16.26 -3.77 -8.27
N VAL A 5 16.71 -3.83 -9.53
CA VAL A 5 16.54 -2.73 -10.48
C VAL A 5 15.06 -2.57 -10.86
N ARG A 6 14.32 -3.67 -11.06
CA ARG A 6 12.90 -3.64 -11.43
C ARG A 6 12.02 -3.08 -10.32
N GLU A 7 12.26 -3.51 -9.09
CA GLU A 7 11.43 -3.19 -7.93
C GLU A 7 11.94 -1.97 -7.14
N GLY A 8 13.24 -1.65 -7.29
CA GLY A 8 13.92 -0.62 -6.50
C GLY A 8 13.26 0.76 -6.56
N ARG A 9 12.65 1.14 -7.71
CA ARG A 9 11.90 2.40 -7.81
C ARG A 9 10.77 2.49 -6.81
N ASN A 10 10.09 1.38 -6.52
CA ASN A 10 8.97 1.33 -5.58
C ASN A 10 9.40 1.55 -4.12
N TRP A 11 10.70 1.40 -3.81
CA TRP A 11 11.26 1.52 -2.47
C TRP A 11 11.99 2.84 -2.24
N LEU A 12 12.35 3.53 -3.33
CA LEU A 12 13.10 4.77 -3.26
C LEU A 12 12.15 5.98 -3.16
N ARG A 13 12.52 6.93 -2.34
CA ARG A 13 11.91 8.27 -2.41
C ARG A 13 12.34 8.95 -3.71
N PRO A 14 11.57 9.92 -4.24
CA PRO A 14 12.00 10.78 -5.34
C PRO A 14 13.39 11.36 -5.09
N GLY A 15 14.26 11.29 -6.08
CA GLY A 15 15.67 11.67 -5.94
C GLY A 15 16.52 10.69 -5.15
N GLY A 16 15.96 9.58 -4.66
CA GLY A 16 16.70 8.52 -3.96
C GLY A 16 17.60 7.72 -4.91
N TRP A 17 18.69 7.18 -4.38
CA TRP A 17 19.67 6.40 -5.11
C TRP A 17 19.51 4.91 -4.89
N LEU A 18 19.52 4.14 -5.99
CA LEU A 18 19.81 2.71 -6.00
C LEU A 18 21.31 2.54 -6.23
N VAL A 19 21.98 1.85 -5.32
CA VAL A 19 23.39 1.51 -5.44
C VAL A 19 23.51 0.00 -5.37
N LEU A 20 24.02 -0.62 -6.44
CA LEU A 20 24.16 -2.06 -6.54
C LEU A 20 25.62 -2.42 -6.78
N GLU A 21 26.20 -3.22 -5.90
CA GLU A 21 27.46 -3.89 -6.17
C GLU A 21 27.21 -5.06 -7.12
N CYS A 22 28.05 -5.22 -8.16
CA CYS A 22 27.89 -6.23 -9.21
C CYS A 22 29.24 -6.74 -9.72
N GLY A 23 29.19 -7.85 -10.45
CA GLY A 23 30.32 -8.29 -11.25
C GLY A 23 30.57 -7.35 -12.44
N SER A 24 31.82 -7.26 -12.88
CA SER A 24 32.21 -6.37 -13.99
C SER A 24 31.50 -6.74 -15.31
N ASP A 25 31.11 -7.99 -15.48
CA ASP A 25 30.33 -8.49 -16.62
C ASP A 25 28.83 -8.16 -16.55
N GLN A 26 28.34 -7.72 -15.41
CA GLN A 26 26.93 -7.40 -15.16
C GLN A 26 26.61 -5.90 -15.23
N ALA A 27 27.62 -5.04 -15.02
CA ALA A 27 27.43 -3.61 -14.82
C ALA A 27 26.72 -2.92 -15.99
N VAL A 28 27.12 -3.23 -17.24
CA VAL A 28 26.53 -2.64 -18.43
C VAL A 28 25.06 -3.04 -18.56
N GLN A 29 24.75 -4.33 -18.41
CA GLN A 29 23.38 -4.83 -18.52
C GLN A 29 22.46 -4.24 -17.45
N LEU A 30 22.95 -4.11 -16.20
CA LEU A 30 22.20 -3.50 -15.11
C LEU A 30 21.97 -2.01 -15.34
N SER A 31 22.95 -1.29 -15.89
CA SER A 31 22.81 0.14 -16.23
C SER A 31 21.77 0.35 -17.33
N GLU A 32 21.79 -0.46 -18.39
CA GLU A 32 20.81 -0.42 -19.47
C GLU A 32 19.40 -0.73 -18.94
N LEU A 33 19.28 -1.74 -18.08
CA LEU A 33 18.01 -2.09 -17.43
C LEU A 33 17.51 -0.93 -16.56
N ALA A 34 18.39 -0.28 -15.81
CA ALA A 34 18.01 0.87 -14.99
C ALA A 34 17.48 2.03 -15.87
N MET A 35 18.16 2.36 -16.95
CA MET A 35 17.71 3.37 -17.91
C MET A 35 16.35 3.00 -18.52
N ALA A 36 16.19 1.74 -18.96
CA ALA A 36 14.93 1.23 -19.51
C ALA A 36 13.77 1.24 -18.49
N ARG A 37 14.09 1.22 -17.18
CA ARG A 37 13.13 1.34 -16.08
C ARG A 37 12.89 2.78 -15.62
N GLY A 38 13.44 3.75 -16.32
CA GLY A 38 13.20 5.17 -16.09
C GLY A 38 13.96 5.74 -14.90
N TYR A 39 15.07 5.13 -14.49
CA TYR A 39 16.02 5.79 -13.62
C TYR A 39 16.75 6.90 -14.39
N SER A 40 17.10 7.97 -13.68
CA SER A 40 17.96 9.04 -14.17
C SER A 40 19.36 8.92 -13.55
N GLU A 41 20.30 9.69 -14.06
CA GLU A 41 21.66 9.76 -13.51
C GLU A 41 22.26 8.34 -13.30
N VAL A 42 22.12 7.46 -14.31
CA VAL A 42 22.67 6.11 -14.23
C VAL A 42 24.16 6.14 -14.52
N ALA A 43 24.99 5.61 -13.61
CA ALA A 43 26.44 5.57 -13.71
C ALA A 43 26.98 4.19 -13.31
N ILE A 44 28.14 3.85 -13.88
CA ILE A 44 28.93 2.70 -13.48
C ILE A 44 30.17 3.23 -12.77
N GLU A 45 30.45 2.70 -11.58
CA GLU A 45 31.64 3.06 -10.80
C GLU A 45 32.61 1.87 -10.76
N MET A 46 33.90 2.18 -10.88
CA MET A 46 34.99 1.21 -10.89
C MET A 46 35.59 1.03 -9.49
N ASP A 47 36.11 -0.17 -9.24
CA ASP A 47 36.94 -0.43 -8.07
C ASP A 47 38.39 0.14 -8.26
N LEU A 48 39.19 0.04 -7.21
CA LEU A 48 40.58 0.53 -7.24
C LEU A 48 41.47 -0.22 -8.25
N ALA A 49 41.04 -1.37 -8.73
CA ALA A 49 41.74 -2.14 -9.76
C ALA A 49 41.25 -1.78 -11.19
N GLY A 50 40.28 -0.88 -11.33
CA GLY A 50 39.75 -0.41 -12.61
C GLY A 50 38.69 -1.34 -13.20
N ASN A 51 38.13 -2.24 -12.40
CA ASN A 51 37.00 -3.07 -12.86
C ASN A 51 35.65 -2.41 -12.48
N ASP A 52 34.67 -2.48 -13.37
CA ASP A 52 33.32 -2.09 -13.07
C ASP A 52 32.82 -2.86 -11.84
N ARG A 53 32.34 -2.15 -10.83
CA ARG A 53 31.99 -2.76 -9.55
C ARG A 53 30.62 -2.37 -9.03
N SER A 54 30.11 -1.20 -9.40
CA SER A 54 28.82 -0.74 -8.90
C SER A 54 28.03 -0.03 -9.99
N VAL A 55 26.72 -0.19 -9.95
CA VAL A 55 25.77 0.60 -10.75
C VAL A 55 25.01 1.52 -9.79
N LEU A 56 25.05 2.81 -10.07
CA LEU A 56 24.31 3.85 -9.40
C LEU A 56 23.17 4.28 -10.32
N ALA A 57 21.98 4.41 -9.78
CA ALA A 57 20.81 4.84 -10.54
C ALA A 57 19.89 5.67 -9.64
N ARG A 58 19.42 6.81 -10.11
CA ARG A 58 18.61 7.73 -9.31
C ARG A 58 17.14 7.68 -9.74
N ARG A 59 16.22 7.58 -8.79
CA ARG A 59 14.81 7.82 -9.06
C ARG A 59 14.61 9.29 -9.42
N PRO A 60 14.01 9.65 -10.58
CA PRO A 60 13.80 11.05 -10.97
C PRO A 60 13.02 11.83 -9.92
N PHE A 61 13.32 13.12 -9.76
CA PHE A 61 12.55 14.02 -8.89
C PHE A 61 11.19 14.40 -9.50
N ASP A 62 11.13 14.49 -10.82
CA ASP A 62 9.98 14.90 -11.64
C ASP A 62 9.21 13.71 -12.23
N ASP A 63 9.41 12.53 -11.65
CA ASP A 63 8.66 11.33 -12.01
C ASP A 63 7.14 11.62 -11.90
N PRO A 64 6.33 11.33 -12.95
CA PRO A 64 4.88 11.53 -12.92
C PRO A 64 4.23 10.86 -11.71
N GLU A 65 4.66 9.66 -11.32
CA GLU A 65 4.19 8.98 -10.11
C GLU A 65 4.47 9.83 -8.85
N THR A 66 5.63 10.49 -8.79
CA THR A 66 6.00 11.39 -7.69
C THR A 66 5.08 12.59 -7.60
N GLN A 67 4.73 13.20 -8.73
CA GLN A 67 3.82 14.35 -8.76
C GLN A 67 2.43 13.94 -8.26
N HIS A 68 1.95 12.77 -8.68
CA HIS A 68 0.68 12.24 -8.21
C HIS A 68 0.69 11.94 -6.70
N VAL A 69 1.78 11.35 -6.19
CA VAL A 69 1.94 11.08 -4.75
C VAL A 69 1.95 12.38 -3.95
N ALA A 70 2.68 13.41 -4.38
CA ALA A 70 2.74 14.70 -3.70
C ALA A 70 1.36 15.41 -3.67
N ALA A 71 0.62 15.37 -4.78
CA ALA A 71 -0.73 15.92 -4.85
C ALA A 71 -1.70 15.16 -3.94
N ALA A 72 -1.64 13.83 -3.93
CA ALA A 72 -2.45 12.99 -3.05
C ALA A 72 -2.11 13.22 -1.56
N THR A 73 -0.82 13.36 -1.23
CA THR A 73 -0.37 13.74 0.13
C THR A 73 -1.01 15.05 0.56
N THR A 74 -0.94 16.07 -0.30
CA THR A 74 -1.56 17.38 -0.01
C THR A 74 -3.07 17.27 0.20
N ALA A 75 -3.77 16.53 -0.66
CA ALA A 75 -5.21 16.30 -0.54
C ALA A 75 -5.55 15.61 0.78
N LEU A 76 -4.88 14.49 1.11
CA LEU A 76 -5.13 13.75 2.35
C LEU A 76 -4.82 14.57 3.60
N LEU A 77 -3.72 15.33 3.62
CA LEU A 77 -3.40 16.23 4.75
C LEU A 77 -4.42 17.34 4.91
N GLY A 78 -5.08 17.77 3.83
CA GLY A 78 -6.21 18.70 3.83
C GLY A 78 -7.55 18.11 4.26
N GLY A 79 -7.61 16.82 4.64
CA GLY A 79 -8.85 16.13 5.01
C GLY A 79 -9.71 15.69 3.83
N ASN A 80 -9.15 15.67 2.64
CA ASN A 80 -9.84 15.37 1.39
C ASN A 80 -9.75 13.87 1.04
N LEU A 81 -10.57 13.43 0.06
CA LEU A 81 -10.63 12.06 -0.40
C LEU A 81 -9.72 11.84 -1.61
N VAL A 82 -9.02 10.71 -1.61
CA VAL A 82 -8.16 10.29 -2.71
C VAL A 82 -8.56 8.89 -3.18
N VAL A 83 -8.69 8.69 -4.49
CA VAL A 83 -8.74 7.36 -5.09
C VAL A 83 -7.35 7.00 -5.63
N ALA A 84 -6.90 5.80 -5.32
CA ALA A 84 -5.58 5.33 -5.72
C ALA A 84 -5.59 3.84 -6.10
N PRO A 85 -4.77 3.42 -7.06
CA PRO A 85 -4.56 2.00 -7.31
C PRO A 85 -3.87 1.34 -6.10
N THR A 86 -4.19 0.07 -5.88
CA THR A 86 -3.46 -0.77 -4.92
C THR A 86 -3.00 -2.05 -5.61
N ASP A 87 -2.29 -2.90 -4.89
CA ASP A 87 -1.89 -4.23 -5.35
C ASP A 87 -3.08 -5.21 -5.51
N THR A 88 -4.29 -4.81 -5.11
CA THR A 88 -5.53 -5.60 -5.24
C THR A 88 -6.55 -4.92 -6.13
N ILE A 89 -7.25 -3.94 -5.62
CA ILE A 89 -8.31 -3.16 -6.28
C ILE A 89 -8.17 -1.69 -5.91
N PRO A 90 -8.66 -0.73 -6.73
CA PRO A 90 -8.59 0.69 -6.38
C PRO A 90 -9.19 0.98 -5.01
N GLY A 91 -8.48 1.77 -4.21
CA GLY A 91 -8.87 2.15 -2.86
C GLY A 91 -9.36 3.59 -2.77
N LEU A 92 -10.43 3.82 -2.01
CA LEU A 92 -10.84 5.15 -1.56
C LEU A 92 -10.15 5.42 -0.21
N LEU A 93 -9.27 6.41 -0.22
CA LEU A 93 -8.40 6.77 0.89
C LEU A 93 -8.92 8.03 1.59
N ALA A 94 -8.95 7.98 2.92
CA ALA A 94 -9.16 9.12 3.81
C ALA A 94 -8.24 8.96 5.01
N ARG A 95 -7.71 10.03 5.59
CA ARG A 95 -6.89 9.91 6.79
C ARG A 95 -7.69 9.31 7.93
N TYR A 96 -7.17 8.24 8.52
CA TYR A 96 -7.90 7.45 9.50
C TYR A 96 -8.25 8.22 10.79
N PHE A 97 -7.37 9.08 11.24
CA PHE A 97 -7.61 9.91 12.44
C PHE A 97 -8.43 11.18 12.17
N ASP A 98 -8.79 11.45 10.93
CA ASP A 98 -9.69 12.53 10.56
C ASP A 98 -11.12 11.98 10.43
N THR A 99 -11.90 12.12 11.52
CA THR A 99 -13.28 11.61 11.59
C THR A 99 -14.18 12.15 10.49
N GLU A 100 -14.01 13.41 10.08
CA GLU A 100 -14.85 13.99 9.03
C GLU A 100 -14.45 13.48 7.65
N ALA A 101 -13.15 13.28 7.37
CA ALA A 101 -12.67 12.63 6.15
C ALA A 101 -13.18 11.18 6.07
N VAL A 102 -13.13 10.42 7.16
CA VAL A 102 -13.67 9.06 7.21
C VAL A 102 -15.17 9.06 6.92
N LYS A 103 -15.96 9.93 7.56
CA LYS A 103 -17.40 10.05 7.28
C LYS A 103 -17.67 10.46 5.84
N ALA A 104 -16.85 11.33 5.24
CA ALA A 104 -16.96 11.70 3.83
C ALA A 104 -16.74 10.48 2.91
N ALA A 105 -15.76 9.61 3.22
CA ALA A 105 -15.54 8.38 2.47
C ALA A 105 -16.76 7.43 2.51
N TYR A 106 -17.40 7.29 3.67
CA TYR A 106 -18.64 6.51 3.79
C TYR A 106 -19.77 7.10 2.96
N ARG A 107 -19.96 8.43 3.00
CA ARG A 107 -20.98 9.13 2.18
C ARG A 107 -20.71 8.94 0.69
N ALA A 108 -19.47 9.10 0.24
CA ALA A 108 -19.08 8.92 -1.16
C ALA A 108 -19.44 7.53 -1.70
N LYS A 109 -19.33 6.51 -0.87
CA LYS A 109 -19.66 5.11 -1.19
C LYS A 109 -21.14 4.76 -0.97
N GLN A 110 -21.93 5.62 -0.37
CA GLN A 110 -23.27 5.27 0.16
C GLN A 110 -23.22 4.03 1.07
N ARG A 111 -22.14 3.90 1.83
CA ARG A 111 -21.90 2.75 2.71
C ARG A 111 -22.51 2.99 4.09
N PRO A 112 -23.23 2.00 4.67
CA PRO A 112 -23.71 2.10 6.04
C PRO A 112 -22.52 2.27 7.03
N PHE A 113 -22.65 3.21 7.95
CA PHE A 113 -21.63 3.42 9.00
C PHE A 113 -21.45 2.21 9.92
N THR A 114 -22.40 1.27 9.95
CA THR A 114 -22.30 0.04 10.71
C THR A 114 -21.31 -0.97 10.12
N GLU A 115 -20.88 -0.78 8.89
CA GLU A 115 -19.96 -1.70 8.21
C GLU A 115 -18.53 -1.18 8.29
N PRO A 116 -17.61 -1.92 8.94
CA PRO A 116 -16.23 -1.46 9.09
C PRO A 116 -15.49 -1.40 7.76
N VAL A 117 -14.50 -0.52 7.70
CA VAL A 117 -13.51 -0.47 6.60
C VAL A 117 -12.14 -0.78 7.17
N PRO A 118 -11.29 -1.51 6.42
CA PRO A 118 -9.92 -1.72 6.83
C PRO A 118 -9.12 -0.42 6.75
N VAL A 119 -8.01 -0.39 7.50
CA VAL A 119 -7.04 0.69 7.50
C VAL A 119 -5.76 0.20 6.86
N LEU A 120 -5.23 0.98 5.92
CA LEU A 120 -3.92 0.75 5.33
C LEU A 120 -2.84 1.39 6.19
N VAL A 121 -1.77 0.66 6.39
CA VAL A 121 -0.59 1.05 7.17
C VAL A 121 0.68 0.92 6.33
N SER A 122 1.71 1.69 6.65
CA SER A 122 3.01 1.64 5.96
C SER A 122 3.85 0.41 6.33
N GLY A 123 3.52 -0.26 7.44
CA GLY A 123 4.23 -1.44 7.94
C GLY A 123 3.79 -1.86 9.34
N ILE A 124 4.42 -2.92 9.87
CA ILE A 124 4.09 -3.51 11.17
C ILE A 124 4.21 -2.49 12.31
N ARG A 125 5.20 -1.60 12.29
CA ARG A 125 5.37 -0.57 13.33
C ARG A 125 4.15 0.36 13.43
N GLN A 126 3.55 0.73 12.30
CA GLN A 126 2.36 1.58 12.29
C GLN A 126 1.11 0.77 12.70
N ALA A 127 1.02 -0.51 12.30
CA ALA A 127 -0.04 -1.42 12.73
C ALA A 127 -0.02 -1.65 14.25
N ASP A 128 1.15 -1.87 14.85
CA ASP A 128 1.34 -2.05 16.30
C ASP A 128 0.88 -0.83 17.13
N GLN A 129 0.76 0.34 16.53
CA GLN A 129 0.18 1.52 17.21
C GLN A 129 -1.35 1.49 17.26
N LEU A 130 -1.98 0.74 16.34
CA LEU A 130 -3.43 0.70 16.17
C LEU A 130 -4.07 -0.54 16.82
N VAL A 131 -3.40 -1.69 16.68
CA VAL A 131 -3.97 -2.99 17.07
C VAL A 131 -2.98 -3.83 17.87
N GLU A 132 -3.52 -4.79 18.61
CA GLU A 132 -2.74 -5.77 19.35
C GLU A 132 -2.52 -6.99 18.46
N LEU A 133 -1.26 -7.28 18.15
CA LEU A 133 -0.84 -8.48 17.45
C LEU A 133 -0.01 -9.33 18.41
N ASP A 134 -0.46 -10.55 18.67
CA ASP A 134 0.31 -11.54 19.41
C ASP A 134 1.45 -12.13 18.59
N THR A 135 2.17 -13.09 19.12
CA THR A 135 3.33 -13.69 18.43
C THR A 135 2.91 -14.44 17.16
N ALA A 136 1.76 -15.11 17.15
CA ALA A 136 1.27 -15.84 15.97
C ALA A 136 0.82 -14.88 14.88
N SER A 137 0.03 -13.87 15.24
CA SER A 137 -0.42 -12.84 14.32
C SER A 137 0.73 -12.04 13.72
N LYS A 138 1.80 -11.77 14.52
CA LYS A 138 3.02 -11.12 14.01
C LYS A 138 3.72 -11.96 12.96
N LYS A 139 3.88 -13.26 13.19
CA LYS A 139 4.47 -14.16 12.17
C LYS A 139 3.63 -14.20 10.90
N LEU A 140 2.29 -14.22 11.03
CA LEU A 140 1.38 -14.21 9.90
C LEU A 140 1.57 -12.92 9.05
N VAL A 141 1.59 -11.74 9.69
CA VAL A 141 1.78 -10.49 8.95
C VAL A 141 3.21 -10.33 8.41
N GLU A 142 4.25 -10.78 9.11
CA GLU A 142 5.63 -10.77 8.63
C GLU A 142 5.81 -11.61 7.36
N ARG A 143 5.04 -12.71 7.21
CA ARG A 143 5.09 -13.59 6.06
C ARG A 143 4.37 -13.02 4.84
N HIS A 144 3.26 -12.28 5.05
CA HIS A 144 2.34 -11.86 3.99
C HIS A 144 2.27 -10.34 3.77
N TRP A 145 2.96 -9.55 4.59
CA TRP A 145 3.09 -8.10 4.39
C TRP A 145 4.51 -7.72 3.94
N PRO A 146 4.61 -6.79 3.00
CA PRO A 146 3.53 -6.09 2.28
C PRO A 146 2.79 -7.03 1.34
N GLY A 147 1.44 -6.90 1.23
CA GLY A 147 0.67 -7.75 0.34
C GLY A 147 -0.84 -7.77 0.57
N ALA A 148 -1.49 -8.77 -0.01
CA ALA A 148 -2.95 -8.89 -0.08
C ALA A 148 -3.59 -9.51 1.17
N LEU A 149 -3.00 -9.35 2.37
CA LEU A 149 -3.56 -9.81 3.64
C LEU A 149 -4.10 -8.64 4.46
N THR A 150 -5.34 -8.72 4.91
CA THR A 150 -5.92 -7.88 5.94
C THR A 150 -6.13 -8.72 7.20
N VAL A 151 -5.61 -8.26 8.34
CA VAL A 151 -5.87 -8.89 9.64
C VAL A 151 -6.84 -8.05 10.44
N VAL A 152 -7.84 -8.68 11.07
CA VAL A 152 -8.74 -8.04 12.04
C VAL A 152 -8.23 -8.40 13.43
N ALA A 153 -7.88 -7.37 14.19
CA ALA A 153 -7.31 -7.54 15.53
C ALA A 153 -7.93 -6.56 16.54
N THR A 154 -7.72 -6.80 17.82
CA THR A 154 -8.19 -5.94 18.90
C THR A 154 -7.51 -4.58 18.84
N ARG A 155 -8.26 -3.51 19.00
CA ARG A 155 -7.74 -2.13 19.01
C ARG A 155 -7.01 -1.84 20.33
N ARG A 156 -5.92 -1.09 20.25
CA ARG A 156 -5.18 -0.65 21.46
C ARG A 156 -5.87 0.49 22.21
N ASP A 157 -6.57 1.36 21.51
CA ASP A 157 -7.25 2.54 22.08
C ASP A 157 -8.70 2.26 22.52
N GLY A 158 -9.08 0.98 22.57
CA GLY A 158 -10.38 0.50 23.03
C GLY A 158 -11.45 0.51 21.96
N SER A 159 -11.98 1.66 21.54
CA SER A 159 -13.08 1.70 20.58
C SER A 159 -12.83 2.66 19.43
N ASP A 160 -13.34 2.30 18.27
CA ASP A 160 -13.34 3.14 17.07
C ASP A 160 -14.17 4.41 17.32
N PRO A 161 -13.60 5.62 17.15
CA PRO A 161 -14.34 6.87 17.37
C PRO A 161 -15.50 7.06 16.39
N VAL A 162 -15.52 6.34 15.26
CA VAL A 162 -16.59 6.42 14.25
C VAL A 162 -17.64 5.34 14.45
N HIS A 163 -17.23 4.11 14.79
CA HIS A 163 -18.11 2.94 14.79
C HIS A 163 -18.30 2.29 16.19
N GLY A 164 -17.52 2.72 17.20
CA GLY A 164 -17.57 2.13 18.53
C GLY A 164 -17.08 0.68 18.62
N ARG A 165 -16.36 0.17 17.60
CA ARG A 165 -15.89 -1.22 17.57
C ARG A 165 -14.58 -1.38 18.32
N SER A 166 -14.43 -2.53 19.01
CA SER A 166 -13.20 -2.92 19.71
C SER A 166 -12.16 -3.57 18.79
N THR A 167 -12.50 -3.82 17.51
CA THR A 167 -11.62 -4.46 16.53
C THR A 167 -11.38 -3.56 15.33
N LEU A 168 -10.26 -3.77 14.64
CA LEU A 168 -9.88 -3.03 13.44
C LEU A 168 -9.22 -3.97 12.42
N GLY A 169 -9.65 -3.90 11.17
CA GLY A 169 -8.94 -4.51 10.05
C GLY A 169 -7.77 -3.64 9.64
N VAL A 170 -6.56 -4.20 9.59
CA VAL A 170 -5.34 -3.50 9.14
C VAL A 170 -4.66 -4.26 8.01
N ARG A 171 -4.05 -3.54 7.06
CA ARG A 171 -3.32 -4.11 5.93
C ARG A 171 -2.13 -3.23 5.56
N CYS A 172 -1.00 -3.86 5.24
CA CYS A 172 0.15 -3.20 4.61
C CYS A 172 0.15 -3.53 3.11
N PRO A 173 -0.16 -2.57 2.21
CA PRO A 173 -0.21 -2.82 0.77
C PRO A 173 1.19 -3.05 0.18
N GLU A 174 1.27 -3.79 -0.95
CA GLU A 174 2.55 -4.12 -1.56
C GLU A 174 3.21 -2.91 -2.27
N LEU A 175 2.42 -1.97 -2.80
CA LEU A 175 2.94 -0.83 -3.55
C LEU A 175 3.81 0.09 -2.70
N GLY A 176 5.10 0.19 -3.04
CA GLY A 176 6.09 0.94 -2.27
C GLY A 176 5.75 2.43 -2.16
N TRP A 177 5.34 3.07 -3.26
CA TRP A 177 4.95 4.48 -3.25
C TRP A 177 3.72 4.74 -2.35
N LEU A 178 2.75 3.80 -2.31
CA LEU A 178 1.57 3.92 -1.45
C LEU A 178 1.95 3.83 0.04
N ARG A 179 2.90 2.95 0.38
CA ARG A 179 3.43 2.87 1.74
C ARG A 179 4.19 4.12 2.14
N LEU A 180 4.96 4.74 1.24
CA LEU A 180 5.62 6.02 1.48
C LEU A 180 4.61 7.14 1.72
N LEU A 181 3.53 7.20 0.91
CA LEU A 181 2.42 8.12 1.14
C LEU A 181 1.81 7.92 2.54
N ILE A 182 1.49 6.67 2.89
CA ILE A 182 0.90 6.33 4.20
C ILE A 182 1.86 6.66 5.36
N ASP A 183 3.16 6.47 5.17
CA ASP A 183 4.17 6.82 6.18
C ASP A 183 4.18 8.33 6.46
N GLU A 184 3.94 9.14 5.43
CA GLU A 184 3.91 10.61 5.52
C GLU A 184 2.60 11.16 6.10
N VAL A 185 1.44 10.66 5.63
CA VAL A 185 0.13 11.20 6.04
C VAL A 185 -0.46 10.52 7.28
N GLY A 186 0.14 9.41 7.71
CA GLY A 186 -0.42 8.51 8.72
C GLY A 186 -1.34 7.44 8.11
N PRO A 187 -1.92 6.53 8.93
CA PRO A 187 -2.85 5.51 8.47
C PRO A 187 -4.03 6.10 7.69
N VAL A 188 -4.46 5.39 6.64
CA VAL A 188 -5.61 5.80 5.82
C VAL A 188 -6.65 4.70 5.74
N THR A 189 -7.92 5.04 5.49
CA THR A 189 -8.94 4.02 5.18
C THR A 189 -8.59 3.30 3.89
N GLY A 190 -8.86 2.01 3.80
CA GLY A 190 -8.55 1.16 2.66
C GLY A 190 -9.77 0.45 2.07
N SER A 191 -10.90 1.14 1.96
CA SER A 191 -12.08 0.56 1.30
C SER A 191 -11.93 0.61 -0.22
N SER A 192 -12.50 -0.37 -0.94
CA SER A 192 -12.56 -0.33 -2.41
C SER A 192 -13.25 0.96 -2.92
N ALA A 193 -12.79 1.50 -4.03
CA ALA A 193 -13.35 2.71 -4.63
C ALA A 193 -14.54 2.36 -5.55
N ASN A 194 -15.69 2.03 -4.96
CA ASN A 194 -16.96 1.70 -5.64
C ASN A 194 -18.14 2.11 -4.77
N LEU A 195 -19.30 2.28 -5.33
CA LEU A 195 -20.55 2.32 -4.55
C LEU A 195 -20.74 1.01 -3.80
N HIS A 196 -21.34 1.09 -2.61
CA HIS A 196 -21.59 -0.09 -1.79
C HIS A 196 -22.45 -1.11 -2.55
N GLY A 197 -21.98 -2.38 -2.60
CA GLY A 197 -22.64 -3.47 -3.32
C GLY A 197 -22.45 -3.47 -4.85
N VAL A 198 -21.73 -2.53 -5.42
CA VAL A 198 -21.36 -2.49 -6.85
C VAL A 198 -19.97 -3.08 -7.04
N GLU A 199 -19.74 -3.75 -8.17
CA GLU A 199 -18.42 -4.29 -8.50
C GLU A 199 -17.38 -3.17 -8.68
N THR A 200 -16.16 -3.39 -8.18
CA THR A 200 -15.07 -2.43 -8.29
C THR A 200 -14.39 -2.56 -9.65
N LEU A 201 -14.23 -1.46 -10.37
CA LEU A 201 -13.44 -1.41 -11.61
C LEU A 201 -11.94 -1.40 -11.30
N ASN A 202 -11.13 -1.95 -12.22
CA ASN A 202 -9.67 -2.06 -12.02
C ASN A 202 -8.91 -0.74 -12.27
N SER A 203 -9.49 0.19 -13.00
CA SER A 203 -8.96 1.53 -13.24
C SER A 203 -9.33 2.45 -12.08
N ALA A 204 -8.35 3.14 -11.50
CA ALA A 204 -8.60 4.11 -10.43
C ALA A 204 -9.47 5.30 -10.90
N LEU A 205 -9.32 5.73 -12.16
CA LEU A 205 -10.14 6.78 -12.75
C LEU A 205 -11.59 6.34 -12.89
N ASP A 206 -11.81 5.18 -13.53
CA ASP A 206 -13.17 4.66 -13.73
C ASP A 206 -13.85 4.31 -12.38
N ALA A 207 -13.09 3.84 -11.40
CA ALA A 207 -13.58 3.59 -10.06
C ALA A 207 -14.01 4.87 -9.34
N ALA A 208 -13.27 5.97 -9.50
CA ALA A 208 -13.63 7.27 -8.94
C ALA A 208 -14.93 7.80 -9.53
N ASP A 209 -15.16 7.60 -10.83
CA ASP A 209 -16.40 8.02 -11.52
C ASP A 209 -17.65 7.27 -11.03
N GLN A 210 -17.48 6.08 -10.42
CA GLN A 210 -18.59 5.36 -9.80
C GLN A 210 -19.06 5.93 -8.46
N LEU A 211 -18.24 6.76 -7.81
CA LEU A 211 -18.58 7.28 -6.48
C LEU A 211 -19.65 8.37 -6.56
N SER A 212 -20.50 8.44 -5.54
CA SER A 212 -21.62 9.40 -5.50
C SER A 212 -21.25 10.83 -5.11
N ALA A 213 -20.00 11.05 -4.71
CA ALA A 213 -19.46 12.36 -4.34
C ALA A 213 -18.14 12.60 -5.05
N ASN A 214 -17.79 13.87 -5.25
CA ASN A 214 -16.51 14.22 -5.81
C ASN A 214 -15.38 13.69 -4.95
N VAL A 215 -14.42 13.03 -5.60
CA VAL A 215 -13.12 12.69 -5.06
C VAL A 215 -12.20 13.86 -5.38
N ASP A 216 -11.44 14.30 -4.38
CA ASP A 216 -10.64 15.51 -4.53
C ASP A 216 -9.39 15.27 -5.39
N TYR A 217 -8.88 14.03 -5.35
CA TYR A 217 -7.75 13.63 -6.18
C TYR A 217 -7.80 12.15 -6.58
N VAL A 218 -7.38 11.86 -7.79
CA VAL A 218 -7.23 10.48 -8.28
C VAL A 218 -5.80 10.28 -8.74
N ILE A 219 -5.11 9.32 -8.13
CA ILE A 219 -3.84 8.82 -8.68
C ILE A 219 -4.19 7.86 -9.83
N PRO A 220 -3.84 8.20 -11.08
CA PRO A 220 -4.18 7.32 -12.21
C PRO A 220 -3.40 6.01 -12.14
N GLY A 221 -4.02 4.92 -12.56
CA GLY A 221 -3.38 3.61 -12.62
C GLY A 221 -4.37 2.47 -12.68
N LEU A 222 -3.85 1.29 -12.99
CA LEU A 222 -4.60 0.04 -13.05
C LEU A 222 -4.16 -0.88 -11.91
N CYS A 223 -5.10 -1.58 -11.32
CA CYS A 223 -4.82 -2.63 -10.34
C CYS A 223 -4.68 -3.97 -11.05
N ALA A 224 -3.59 -4.68 -10.80
CA ALA A 224 -3.32 -5.98 -11.44
C ALA A 224 -4.17 -7.12 -10.86
N GLY A 225 -4.62 -7.00 -9.59
CA GLY A 225 -5.17 -8.13 -8.86
C GLY A 225 -6.65 -8.44 -9.11
N GLY A 226 -7.48 -7.44 -9.36
CA GLY A 226 -8.94 -7.62 -9.58
C GLY A 226 -9.73 -8.23 -8.41
N THR A 227 -9.07 -8.76 -7.39
CA THR A 227 -9.67 -9.41 -6.23
C THR A 227 -9.25 -8.70 -4.94
N ALA A 228 -10.22 -8.47 -4.05
CA ALA A 228 -9.96 -7.86 -2.75
C ALA A 228 -9.11 -8.78 -1.85
N SER A 229 -8.37 -8.20 -0.89
CA SER A 229 -7.48 -8.93 0.02
C SER A 229 -8.18 -10.08 0.77
N THR A 230 -7.42 -11.12 1.10
CA THR A 230 -7.83 -12.13 2.10
C THR A 230 -7.95 -11.44 3.46
N VAL A 231 -9.02 -11.73 4.22
CA VAL A 231 -9.28 -11.15 5.53
C VAL A 231 -9.29 -12.24 6.58
N VAL A 232 -8.43 -12.11 7.59
CA VAL A 232 -8.30 -13.07 8.69
C VAL A 232 -8.59 -12.36 10.02
N ASP A 233 -9.48 -12.92 10.81
CA ASP A 233 -9.71 -12.50 12.19
C ASP A 233 -8.71 -13.23 13.10
N VAL A 234 -7.91 -12.45 13.83
CA VAL A 234 -6.90 -12.94 14.78
C VAL A 234 -7.22 -12.55 16.22
N THR A 235 -8.47 -12.19 16.51
CA THR A 235 -8.90 -11.81 17.86
C THR A 235 -9.13 -12.99 18.79
N GLY A 236 -9.36 -14.18 18.24
CA GLY A 236 -9.55 -15.43 18.97
C GLY A 236 -8.25 -16.23 19.13
N GLU A 237 -8.33 -17.34 19.88
CA GLU A 237 -7.20 -18.28 20.03
C GLU A 237 -6.79 -18.92 18.69
N THR A 238 -7.76 -19.17 17.81
CA THR A 238 -7.54 -19.69 16.46
C THR A 238 -7.94 -18.64 15.43
N PRO A 239 -7.05 -18.26 14.51
CA PRO A 239 -7.40 -17.35 13.42
C PRO A 239 -8.49 -17.91 12.51
N VAL A 240 -9.38 -17.03 12.02
CA VAL A 240 -10.51 -17.41 11.16
C VAL A 240 -10.50 -16.59 9.89
N VAL A 241 -10.60 -17.25 8.72
CA VAL A 241 -10.73 -16.58 7.43
C VAL A 241 -12.16 -16.02 7.30
N LEU A 242 -12.28 -14.70 7.33
CA LEU A 242 -13.57 -14.00 7.16
C LEU A 242 -13.93 -13.77 5.68
N ARG A 243 -12.92 -13.67 4.82
CA ARG A 243 -13.07 -13.51 3.38
C ARG A 243 -11.86 -14.08 2.67
N GLN A 244 -12.11 -14.96 1.72
CA GLN A 244 -11.08 -15.46 0.81
C GLN A 244 -10.74 -14.38 -0.24
N GLY A 245 -9.46 -14.16 -0.45
CA GLY A 245 -8.87 -13.28 -1.45
C GLY A 245 -7.72 -13.99 -2.17
N PRO A 246 -6.68 -13.27 -2.63
CA PRO A 246 -5.57 -13.87 -3.38
C PRO A 246 -4.71 -14.86 -2.59
N ILE A 247 -4.66 -14.75 -1.25
CA ILE A 247 -3.88 -15.66 -0.40
C ILE A 247 -4.79 -16.80 0.01
N GLU A 248 -4.48 -18.01 -0.42
CA GLU A 248 -5.27 -19.20 -0.07
C GLU A 248 -5.15 -19.53 1.42
N GLU A 249 -6.18 -20.13 2.00
CA GLU A 249 -6.20 -20.50 3.43
C GLU A 249 -5.06 -21.47 3.78
N THR A 250 -4.71 -22.37 2.87
CA THR A 250 -3.59 -23.31 3.00
C THR A 250 -2.23 -22.62 3.11
N ASP A 251 -2.08 -21.41 2.57
CA ASP A 251 -0.85 -20.65 2.59
C ASP A 251 -0.71 -19.77 3.84
N LEU A 252 -1.80 -19.61 4.59
CA LEU A 252 -1.83 -18.77 5.79
C LEU A 252 -1.15 -19.41 7.00
N ASP A 253 -0.97 -20.76 7.02
CA ASP A 253 -0.33 -21.50 8.11
C ASP A 253 -0.92 -21.10 9.49
N LEU A 254 -2.26 -21.21 9.58
CA LEU A 254 -3.01 -20.73 10.76
C LEU A 254 -2.87 -21.66 11.99
N GLY A 255 -2.08 -22.72 11.90
CA GLY A 255 -1.85 -23.72 12.94
C GLY A 255 -3.00 -24.75 13.00
N ASP A 256 -2.65 -25.99 13.28
CA ASP A 256 -3.60 -27.05 13.65
C ASP A 256 -4.05 -26.92 15.11
#